data_d7cedb7e040428d09a220dc5ddc3e44a
#
_entry.id   d7cedb7e040428d09a220dc5ddc3e44a
#
_cell.length_a   1.000
_cell.length_b   1.000
_cell.length_c   1.000
_cell.angle_alpha   90.00
_cell.angle_beta   90.00
_cell.angle_gamma   90.00
#
_symmetry.space_group_name_H-M   'P 1'
#
loop_
_entity.id
_entity.type
_entity.pdbx_description
1 polymer ?
#
loop_
_entity_poly.entity_id
_entity_poly.type
_entity_poly.pdbx_seq_one_letter_code
_entity_poly.pdbx_strand_id
1 'polypeptide(L)'
;MASKHPDAENSAVKTIENFMACLNSGNHAGLYDTIHIPHVRISGNGVRIYNNLQELQENYLQDFIDRAGDSWHHTVLDSTEILHSSESKVHVYIQWTRYDANNLLLATHKALWIMTRIDGRWGAQARSSFAP
;
A
#
# COMPACT_ATOMS: atom_id res chain seq x y z
N MET A 1 10.23 -17.19 16.17
CA MET A 1 11.39 -17.61 15.39
C MET A 1 12.10 -16.40 14.83
N ALA A 2 13.42 -16.36 14.89
CA ALA A 2 14.18 -15.22 14.33
C ALA A 2 14.02 -15.20 12.81
N SER A 3 13.85 -14.00 12.25
CA SER A 3 13.78 -13.81 10.82
C SER A 3 15.15 -14.08 10.19
N LYS A 4 15.16 -14.67 8.98
CA LYS A 4 16.35 -14.84 8.17
C LYS A 4 16.64 -13.65 7.27
N HIS A 5 15.69 -12.71 7.14
CA HIS A 5 15.76 -11.57 6.24
C HIS A 5 15.28 -10.27 6.92
N PRO A 6 15.89 -9.90 8.06
CA PRO A 6 15.43 -8.76 8.84
C PRO A 6 15.52 -7.44 8.09
N ASP A 7 16.56 -7.25 7.26
CA ASP A 7 16.71 -6.02 6.49
C ASP A 7 15.61 -5.86 5.43
N ALA A 8 15.28 -6.95 4.73
CA ALA A 8 14.21 -6.97 3.74
C ALA A 8 12.87 -6.67 4.41
N GLU A 9 12.59 -7.30 5.54
CA GLU A 9 11.34 -7.11 6.28
C GLU A 9 11.19 -5.68 6.77
N ASN A 10 12.25 -5.13 7.37
CA ASN A 10 12.24 -3.74 7.85
C ASN A 10 12.05 -2.75 6.70
N SER A 11 12.73 -2.96 5.58
CA SER A 11 12.61 -2.09 4.40
C SER A 11 11.22 -2.16 3.78
N ALA A 12 10.63 -3.35 3.71
CA ALA A 12 9.28 -3.53 3.19
C ALA A 12 8.25 -2.78 4.05
N VAL A 13 8.31 -2.95 5.37
CA VAL A 13 7.42 -2.25 6.30
C VAL A 13 7.62 -0.74 6.20
N LYS A 14 8.88 -0.28 6.15
CA LYS A 14 9.19 1.15 6.00
C LYS A 14 8.60 1.73 4.72
N THR A 15 8.62 0.98 3.64
CA THR A 15 8.03 1.41 2.36
C THR A 15 6.51 1.56 2.48
N ILE A 16 5.84 0.64 3.18
CA ILE A 16 4.39 0.75 3.45
C ILE A 16 4.10 1.99 4.29
N GLU A 17 4.89 2.24 5.33
CA GLU A 17 4.75 3.45 6.15
C GLU A 17 4.93 4.72 5.32
N ASN A 18 5.91 4.73 4.42
CA ASN A 18 6.16 5.85 3.52
C ASN A 18 4.99 6.07 2.56
N PHE A 19 4.38 4.98 2.05
CA PHE A 19 3.18 5.05 1.22
C PHE A 19 2.06 5.79 1.98
N MET A 20 1.78 5.39 3.21
CA MET A 20 0.73 6.00 4.02
C MET A 20 1.03 7.48 4.33
N ALA A 21 2.27 7.79 4.65
CA ALA A 21 2.69 9.18 4.91
C ALA A 21 2.54 10.06 3.66
N CYS A 22 2.93 9.56 2.49
CA CYS A 22 2.79 10.30 1.23
C CYS A 22 1.33 10.47 0.84
N LEU A 23 0.52 9.44 1.04
CA LEU A 23 -0.92 9.52 0.77
C LEU A 23 -1.57 10.60 1.64
N ASN A 24 -1.27 10.61 2.92
CA ASN A 24 -1.85 11.55 3.89
C ASN A 24 -1.41 12.99 3.67
N SER A 25 -0.17 13.20 3.21
CA SER A 25 0.40 14.54 3.02
C SER A 25 0.17 15.11 1.61
N GLY A 26 -0.38 14.32 0.70
CA GLY A 26 -0.54 14.72 -0.70
C GLY A 26 0.77 14.74 -1.48
N ASN A 27 1.81 14.07 -0.99
CA ASN A 27 3.08 13.92 -1.71
C ASN A 27 2.93 12.83 -2.78
N HIS A 28 2.37 13.18 -3.92
CA HIS A 28 2.05 12.21 -4.98
C HIS A 28 3.30 11.60 -5.61
N ALA A 29 4.33 12.39 -5.85
CA ALA A 29 5.59 11.89 -6.39
C ALA A 29 6.21 10.84 -5.46
N GLY A 30 6.25 11.11 -4.16
CA GLY A 30 6.73 10.15 -3.15
C GLY A 30 5.86 8.91 -3.09
N LEU A 31 4.55 9.05 -3.25
CA LEU A 31 3.62 7.91 -3.27
C LEU A 31 3.97 6.95 -4.41
N TYR A 32 4.16 7.46 -5.63
CA TYR A 32 4.47 6.61 -6.78
C TYR A 32 5.80 5.89 -6.62
N ASP A 33 6.76 6.48 -5.91
CA ASP A 33 8.05 5.84 -5.62
C ASP A 33 7.94 4.63 -4.69
N THR A 34 6.82 4.49 -3.97
CA THR A 34 6.58 3.33 -3.09
C THR A 34 5.89 2.18 -3.82
N ILE A 35 5.65 2.31 -5.10
CA ILE A 35 4.92 1.33 -5.92
C ILE A 35 5.82 0.85 -7.05
N HIS A 36 5.79 -0.46 -7.32
CA HIS A 36 6.44 -1.06 -8.49
C HIS A 36 5.43 -1.36 -9.59
N ILE A 37 5.88 -1.25 -10.82
CA ILE A 37 5.09 -1.51 -12.03
C ILE A 37 5.54 -2.84 -12.66
N PRO A 38 4.64 -3.69 -13.15
CA PRO A 38 3.17 -3.56 -13.06
C PRO A 38 2.69 -3.70 -11.62
N HIS A 39 1.64 -2.97 -11.28
CA HIS A 39 1.04 -3.05 -9.95
C HIS A 39 -0.36 -3.62 -10.04
N VAL A 40 -0.67 -4.60 -9.20
CA VAL A 40 -1.94 -5.32 -9.20
C VAL A 40 -2.65 -5.10 -7.86
N ARG A 41 -3.92 -4.72 -7.93
CA ARG A 41 -4.79 -4.66 -6.76
C ARG A 41 -6.00 -5.57 -6.96
N ILE A 42 -6.20 -6.50 -6.05
CA ILE A 42 -7.35 -7.39 -6.00
C ILE A 42 -8.22 -6.95 -4.82
N SER A 43 -9.51 -6.75 -5.06
CA SER A 43 -10.42 -6.25 -4.02
C SER A 43 -11.84 -6.75 -4.25
N GLY A 44 -12.78 -6.28 -3.44
CA GLY A 44 -14.20 -6.56 -3.63
C GLY A 44 -14.73 -6.09 -4.99
N ASN A 45 -14.10 -5.09 -5.61
CA ASN A 45 -14.48 -4.58 -6.94
C ASN A 45 -13.78 -5.31 -8.10
N GLY A 46 -12.95 -6.33 -7.81
CA GLY A 46 -12.26 -7.10 -8.83
C GLY A 46 -10.77 -6.77 -8.92
N VAL A 47 -10.21 -6.90 -10.12
CA VAL A 47 -8.77 -6.73 -10.36
C VAL A 47 -8.50 -5.43 -11.11
N ARG A 48 -7.61 -4.62 -10.53
CA ARG A 48 -7.12 -3.39 -11.16
C ARG A 48 -5.62 -3.54 -11.41
N ILE A 49 -5.19 -3.33 -12.64
CA ILE A 49 -3.78 -3.43 -13.03
C ILE A 49 -3.32 -2.07 -13.55
N TYR A 50 -2.19 -1.60 -13.03
CA TYR A 50 -1.46 -0.44 -13.58
C TYR A 50 -0.23 -1.00 -14.32
N ASN A 51 -0.25 -0.95 -15.65
CA ASN A 51 0.76 -1.61 -16.48
C ASN A 51 2.05 -0.82 -16.62
N ASN A 52 1.98 0.48 -16.42
CA ASN A 52 3.12 1.38 -16.53
C ASN A 52 2.93 2.59 -15.61
N LEU A 53 3.99 3.38 -15.47
CA LEU A 53 4.00 4.53 -14.58
C LEU A 53 2.97 5.59 -14.99
N GLN A 54 2.76 5.78 -16.29
CA GLN A 54 1.78 6.74 -16.79
C GLN A 54 0.36 6.37 -16.35
N GLU A 55 -0.03 5.10 -16.48
CA GLU A 55 -1.34 4.63 -16.02
C GLU A 55 -1.50 4.85 -14.51
N LEU A 56 -0.46 4.58 -13.73
CA LEU A 56 -0.47 4.79 -12.29
C LEU A 56 -0.68 6.27 -11.95
N GLN A 57 0.11 7.15 -12.56
CA GLN A 57 0.05 8.58 -12.28
C GLN A 57 -1.28 9.21 -12.71
N GLU A 58 -1.85 8.75 -13.82
CA GLU A 58 -3.10 9.31 -14.34
C GLU A 58 -4.34 8.83 -13.60
N ASN A 59 -4.30 7.63 -12.98
CA ASN A 59 -5.51 6.98 -12.49
C ASN A 59 -5.52 6.70 -10.98
N TYR A 60 -4.37 6.55 -10.35
CA TYR A 60 -4.33 5.99 -9.00
C TYR A 60 -5.10 6.83 -7.98
N LEU A 61 -4.91 8.13 -7.95
CA LEU A 61 -5.55 8.99 -6.95
C LEU A 61 -7.06 9.07 -7.16
N GLN A 62 -7.52 9.12 -8.40
CA GLN A 62 -8.96 9.10 -8.68
C GLN A 62 -9.55 7.74 -8.27
N ASP A 63 -8.88 6.64 -8.60
CA ASP A 63 -9.32 5.31 -8.18
C ASP A 63 -9.39 5.22 -6.64
N PHE A 64 -8.41 5.80 -5.96
CA PHE A 64 -8.39 5.83 -4.50
C PHE A 64 -9.57 6.63 -3.93
N ILE A 65 -9.84 7.83 -4.43
CA ILE A 65 -10.96 8.67 -3.99
C ILE A 65 -12.30 7.97 -4.25
N ASP A 66 -12.43 7.31 -5.39
CA ASP A 66 -13.64 6.54 -5.72
C ASP A 66 -13.90 5.43 -4.68
N ARG A 67 -12.85 4.81 -4.16
CA ARG A 67 -12.96 3.77 -3.13
C ARG A 67 -13.17 4.33 -1.73
N ALA A 68 -12.40 5.35 -1.37
CA ALA A 68 -12.36 5.89 -0.02
C ALA A 68 -13.56 6.80 0.27
N GLY A 69 -14.07 7.47 -0.77
CA GLY A 69 -15.15 8.45 -0.64
C GLY A 69 -14.66 9.86 -0.39
N ASP A 70 -15.55 10.82 -0.59
CA ASP A 70 -15.24 12.26 -0.51
C ASP A 70 -14.93 12.73 0.91
N SER A 71 -15.38 11.99 1.92
CA SER A 71 -15.15 12.35 3.33
C SER A 71 -13.77 11.96 3.83
N TRP A 72 -13.01 11.17 3.06
CA TRP A 72 -11.68 10.73 3.48
C TRP A 72 -10.74 11.92 3.69
N HIS A 73 -10.05 11.92 4.82
CA HIS A 73 -9.03 12.90 5.14
C HIS A 73 -7.65 12.26 5.31
N HIS A 74 -7.58 11.14 6.05
CA HIS A 74 -6.31 10.44 6.26
C HIS A 74 -6.53 8.96 6.57
N THR A 75 -5.45 8.19 6.41
CA THR A 75 -5.40 6.76 6.70
C THR A 75 -4.34 6.50 7.76
N VAL A 76 -4.67 5.66 8.74
CA VAL A 76 -3.73 5.20 9.76
C VAL A 76 -3.39 3.74 9.50
N LEU A 77 -2.11 3.41 9.49
CA LEU A 77 -1.64 2.03 9.47
C LEU A 77 -1.70 1.49 10.90
N ASP A 78 -2.67 0.62 11.17
CA ASP A 78 -2.91 0.11 12.52
C ASP A 78 -1.90 -0.96 12.92
N SER A 79 -1.58 -1.87 12.01
CA SER A 79 -0.67 -2.99 12.29
C SER A 79 -0.05 -3.55 11.03
N THR A 80 1.11 -4.18 11.20
CA THR A 80 1.80 -4.93 10.16
C THR A 80 2.23 -6.27 10.71
N GLU A 81 2.14 -7.32 9.90
CA GLU A 81 2.57 -8.67 10.24
C GLU A 81 3.30 -9.27 9.04
N ILE A 82 4.53 -9.70 9.26
CA ILE A 82 5.31 -10.38 8.23
C ILE A 82 4.85 -11.83 8.14
N LEU A 83 4.39 -12.24 6.97
CA LEU A 83 3.99 -13.63 6.73
C LEU A 83 5.13 -14.45 6.16
N HIS A 84 5.79 -13.94 5.13
CA HIS A 84 6.90 -14.60 4.46
C HIS A 84 7.89 -13.55 3.96
N SER A 85 9.18 -13.92 3.91
CA SER A 85 10.21 -13.02 3.41
C SER A 85 11.32 -13.75 2.68
N SER A 86 11.94 -13.03 1.75
CA SER A 86 13.21 -13.37 1.11
C SER A 86 14.03 -12.09 1.01
N GLU A 87 15.21 -12.16 0.40
CA GLU A 87 16.03 -10.95 0.20
C GLU A 87 15.36 -9.90 -0.68
N SER A 88 14.46 -10.31 -1.57
CA SER A 88 13.86 -9.42 -2.59
C SER A 88 12.33 -9.39 -2.60
N LYS A 89 11.67 -10.15 -1.72
CA LYS A 89 10.22 -10.19 -1.66
C LYS A 89 9.73 -10.42 -0.24
N VAL A 90 8.74 -9.64 0.20
CA VAL A 90 8.13 -9.77 1.52
C VAL A 90 6.62 -9.72 1.39
N HIS A 91 5.93 -10.66 2.00
CA HIS A 91 4.49 -10.65 2.15
C HIS A 91 4.15 -10.05 3.52
N VAL A 92 3.43 -8.93 3.52
CA VAL A 92 3.06 -8.20 4.74
C VAL A 92 1.54 -8.15 4.84
N TYR A 93 1.01 -8.66 5.93
CA TYR A 93 -0.41 -8.51 6.23
C TYR A 93 -0.60 -7.25 7.06
N ILE A 94 -1.51 -6.38 6.63
CA ILE A 94 -1.71 -5.08 7.29
C ILE A 94 -3.17 -4.85 7.62
N GLN A 95 -3.40 -3.98 8.59
CA GLN A 95 -4.69 -3.37 8.86
C GLN A 95 -4.55 -1.87 8.76
N TRP A 96 -5.51 -1.21 8.12
CA TRP A 96 -5.58 0.24 8.11
C TRP A 96 -6.98 0.74 8.42
N THR A 97 -7.06 1.97 8.91
CA THR A 97 -8.32 2.64 9.21
C THR A 97 -8.34 4.01 8.52
N ARG A 98 -9.45 4.32 7.89
CA ARG A 98 -9.68 5.62 7.25
C ARG A 98 -10.51 6.51 8.15
N TYR A 99 -10.16 7.79 8.18
CA TYR A 99 -10.82 8.80 9.01
C TYR A 99 -11.21 10.01 8.17
N ASP A 100 -12.28 10.71 8.60
CA ASP A 100 -12.62 12.02 8.05
C ASP A 100 -11.81 13.13 8.74
N ALA A 101 -12.06 14.39 8.36
CA ALA A 101 -11.35 15.55 8.89
C ALA A 101 -11.61 15.79 10.38
N ASN A 102 -12.67 15.23 10.94
CA ASN A 102 -13.05 15.32 12.35
C ASN A 102 -12.58 14.10 13.15
N ASN A 103 -11.74 13.26 12.58
CA ASN A 103 -11.26 12.01 13.18
C ASN A 103 -12.37 10.98 13.45
N LEU A 104 -13.47 11.05 12.71
CA LEU A 104 -14.49 10.02 12.75
C LEU A 104 -14.05 8.86 11.85
N LEU A 105 -14.18 7.65 12.38
CA LEU A 105 -13.82 6.42 11.68
C LEU A 105 -14.78 6.20 10.49
N LEU A 106 -14.21 6.07 9.29
CA LEU A 106 -14.97 5.77 8.07
C LEU A 106 -15.00 4.28 7.78
N ALA A 107 -13.84 3.62 7.86
CA ALA A 107 -13.72 2.19 7.56
C ALA A 107 -12.41 1.64 8.11
N THR A 108 -12.43 0.35 8.47
CA THR A 108 -11.23 -0.42 8.82
C THR A 108 -11.18 -1.65 7.93
N HIS A 109 -10.03 -1.90 7.31
CA HIS A 109 -9.85 -3.01 6.39
C HIS A 109 -8.52 -3.71 6.60
N LYS A 110 -8.47 -4.96 6.17
CA LYS A 110 -7.25 -5.77 6.16
C LYS A 110 -6.83 -6.05 4.73
N ALA A 111 -5.52 -6.18 4.51
CA ALA A 111 -4.97 -6.46 3.19
C ALA A 111 -3.65 -7.19 3.29
N LEU A 112 -3.35 -7.96 2.26
CA LEU A 112 -2.04 -8.54 2.02
C LEU A 112 -1.31 -7.68 1.00
N TRP A 113 -0.12 -7.19 1.37
CA TRP A 113 0.74 -6.45 0.46
C TRP A 113 1.93 -7.31 0.09
N ILE A 114 2.23 -7.40 -1.19
CA ILE A 114 3.40 -8.09 -1.71
C ILE A 114 4.41 -7.02 -2.10
N MET A 115 5.47 -6.93 -1.30
CA MET A 115 6.55 -5.96 -1.48
C MET A 115 7.70 -6.61 -2.22
N THR A 116 8.26 -5.92 -3.20
CA THR A 116 9.40 -6.41 -3.96
C THR A 116 10.52 -5.39 -3.99
N ARG A 117 11.76 -5.90 -4.09
CA ARG A 117 12.94 -5.08 -4.31
C ARG A 117 13.39 -5.24 -5.76
N ILE A 118 13.36 -4.15 -6.51
CA ILE A 118 13.77 -4.12 -7.92
C ILE A 118 14.78 -2.98 -8.07
N ASP A 119 15.96 -3.30 -8.59
CA ASP A 119 17.06 -2.34 -8.79
C ASP A 119 17.39 -1.59 -7.49
N GLY A 120 17.42 -2.33 -6.38
CA GLY A 120 17.74 -1.80 -5.05
C GLY A 120 16.63 -1.02 -4.37
N ARG A 121 15.46 -0.88 -4.98
CA ARG A 121 14.33 -0.12 -4.45
C ARG A 121 13.18 -1.05 -4.05
N TRP A 122 12.67 -0.87 -2.83
CA TRP A 122 11.46 -1.55 -2.37
C TRP A 122 10.21 -0.81 -2.82
N GLY A 123 9.19 -1.57 -3.22
CA GLY A 123 7.89 -1.02 -3.59
C GLY A 123 6.79 -2.07 -3.52
N ALA A 124 5.55 -1.61 -3.45
CA ALA A 124 4.38 -2.47 -3.48
C ALA A 124 4.14 -2.97 -4.91
N GLN A 125 4.25 -4.28 -5.11
CA GLN A 125 4.03 -4.93 -6.41
C GLN A 125 2.59 -5.36 -6.58
N ALA A 126 1.97 -5.84 -5.50
CA ALA A 126 0.60 -6.31 -5.52
C ALA A 126 -0.05 -6.13 -4.15
N ARG A 127 -1.37 -5.99 -4.16
CA ARG A 127 -2.18 -5.89 -2.94
C ARG A 127 -3.45 -6.71 -3.11
N SER A 128 -3.80 -7.47 -2.07
CA SER A 128 -5.10 -8.14 -1.98
C SER A 128 -5.83 -7.52 -0.79
N SER A 129 -6.96 -6.86 -1.05
CA SER A 129 -7.71 -6.12 -0.04
C SER A 129 -9.12 -6.64 0.09
N PHE A 130 -9.65 -6.63 1.31
CA PHE A 130 -11.06 -6.92 1.57
C PHE A 130 -11.94 -5.67 1.45
N ALA A 131 -11.36 -4.50 1.20
CA ALA A 131 -12.09 -3.30 0.84
C ALA A 131 -12.62 -3.39 -0.60
N PRO A 132 -13.62 -2.60 -0.97
CA PRO A 132 -14.05 -2.44 -2.35
C PRO A 132 -12.93 -1.97 -3.28
#